data_4e3ebad0f36b77b5cc39effb2afd033f
#
_entry.id   4e3ebad0f36b77b5cc39effb2afd033f
#
_cell.length_a   1.000
_cell.length_b   1.000
_cell.length_c   1.000
_cell.angle_alpha   90.00
_cell.angle_beta   90.00
_cell.angle_gamma   90.00
#
_symmetry.space_group_name_H-M   'P 1'
#
loop_
_entity.id
_entity.type
_entity.pdbx_description
1 polymer ?
#
loop_
_entity_poly.entity_id
_entity_poly.type
_entity_poly.pdbx_seq_one_letter_code
_entity_poly.pdbx_strand_id
1 'polypeptide(L)' 'MRDRKITQENLYLILPGKVSRMAVMYAENFGVTISEALKRIYNSATYRKLEREDSKLWHYGPVALYEMLLEEL' A
#
# COMPACT_ATOMS: atom_id res chain seq x y z
N MET A 1 15.66 -11.41 15.72
CA MET A 1 15.45 -11.58 15.02
C MET A 1 15.78 -11.61 14.11
N ARG A 2 15.99 -11.86 13.70
CA ARG A 2 16.39 -11.95 12.77
C ARG A 2 16.03 -11.41 11.78
N ASP A 3 16.75 -11.04 11.08
CA ASP A 3 16.35 -10.39 9.94
C ASP A 3 15.66 -11.30 9.06
N ARG A 4 14.44 -10.98 8.73
CA ARG A 4 13.72 -11.75 7.79
C ARG A 4 13.80 -11.05 6.45
N LYS A 5 14.41 -11.69 5.49
CA LYS A 5 14.52 -11.14 4.16
C LYS A 5 13.14 -11.15 3.50
N ILE A 6 12.77 -10.05 2.88
CA ILE A 6 11.49 -9.97 2.16
C ILE A 6 11.67 -10.54 0.76
N THR A 7 10.83 -11.49 0.40
CA THR A 7 10.80 -12.12 -0.91
C THR A 7 9.40 -12.00 -1.47
N GLN A 8 9.23 -12.32 -2.74
CA GLN A 8 7.91 -12.31 -3.35
C GLN A 8 6.95 -13.23 -2.59
N GLU A 9 7.47 -14.31 -2.03
CA GLU A 9 6.64 -15.30 -1.34
C GLU A 9 6.12 -14.84 0.00
N ASN A 10 6.86 -13.98 0.70
CA ASN A 10 6.43 -13.54 2.02
C ASN A 10 5.97 -12.07 2.04
N LEU A 11 5.98 -11.41 0.89
CA LEU A 11 5.60 -10.00 0.81
C LEU A 11 4.20 -9.76 1.33
N TYR A 12 3.28 -10.71 1.12
CA TYR A 12 1.89 -10.56 1.54
C TYR A 12 1.76 -10.37 3.06
N LEU A 13 2.80 -10.69 3.81
CA LEU A 13 2.74 -10.54 5.27
C LEU A 13 2.80 -9.09 5.72
N ILE A 14 3.42 -8.23 4.91
CA ILE A 14 3.58 -6.82 5.31
C ILE A 14 2.66 -5.87 4.57
N LEU A 15 2.03 -6.30 3.49
CA LEU A 15 1.20 -5.41 2.69
C LEU A 15 -0.10 -5.00 3.38
N PRO A 16 -0.82 -5.89 4.08
CA PRO A 16 -2.10 -5.49 4.65
C PRO A 16 -2.01 -4.33 5.63
N GLY A 17 -0.96 -4.28 6.44
CA GLY A 17 -0.78 -3.17 7.35
C GLY A 17 -0.58 -1.85 6.64
N LYS A 18 0.20 -1.85 5.57
CA LYS A 18 0.45 -0.64 4.79
C LYS A 18 -0.81 -0.20 4.06
N VAL A 19 -1.52 -1.13 3.45
CA VAL A 19 -2.73 -0.82 2.72
C VAL A 19 -3.81 -0.29 3.66
N SER A 20 -3.92 -0.87 4.85
CA SER A 20 -4.89 -0.44 5.84
C SER A 20 -4.67 1.02 6.23
N ARG A 21 -3.41 1.41 6.46
CA ARG A 21 -3.11 2.79 6.82
C ARG A 21 -3.33 3.75 5.67
N MET A 22 -2.99 3.33 4.45
CA MET A 22 -3.28 4.13 3.26
C MET A 22 -4.79 4.35 3.12
N ALA A 23 -5.58 3.32 3.42
CA ALA A 23 -7.03 3.42 3.30
C ALA A 23 -7.60 4.42 4.29
N VAL A 24 -7.09 4.44 5.52
CA VAL A 24 -7.55 5.42 6.50
C VAL A 24 -7.27 6.84 6.01
N MET A 25 -6.06 7.09 5.51
CA MET A 25 -5.70 8.41 5.03
C MET A 25 -6.56 8.82 3.83
N TYR A 26 -6.80 7.89 2.93
CA TYR A 26 -7.62 8.15 1.75
C TYR A 26 -9.06 8.45 2.14
N ALA A 27 -9.61 7.64 3.04
CA ALA A 27 -10.99 7.81 3.46
C ALA A 27 -11.19 9.17 4.12
N GLU A 28 -10.24 9.60 4.94
CA GLU A 28 -10.34 10.89 5.61
C GLU A 28 -10.19 12.05 4.64
N ASN A 29 -9.27 11.93 3.69
CA ASN A 29 -9.04 13.01 2.74
C ASN A 29 -10.16 13.19 1.74
N PHE A 30 -10.78 12.10 1.33
CA PHE A 30 -11.78 12.16 0.26
C PHE A 30 -13.21 11.96 0.76
N GLY A 31 -13.40 11.76 2.06
CA GLY A 31 -14.73 11.63 2.62
C GLY A 31 -15.45 10.39 2.16
N VAL A 32 -14.74 9.29 1.96
CA VAL A 32 -15.33 8.02 1.54
C VAL A 32 -15.16 6.99 2.63
N THR A 33 -15.82 5.85 2.50
CA THR A 33 -15.70 4.77 3.47
C THR A 33 -14.35 4.07 3.31
N ILE A 34 -13.94 3.35 4.35
CA ILE A 34 -12.74 2.53 4.29
C ILE A 34 -12.87 1.49 3.17
N SER A 35 -14.04 0.92 3.01
CA SER A 35 -14.30 -0.06 1.98
C SER A 35 -14.05 0.52 0.59
N GLU A 36 -14.56 1.73 0.36
CA GLU A 36 -14.35 2.41 -0.90
C GLU A 36 -12.87 2.74 -1.12
N ALA A 37 -12.20 3.18 -0.06
CA ALA A 37 -10.78 3.50 -0.14
C ALA A 37 -9.96 2.26 -0.50
N LEU A 38 -10.29 1.12 0.10
CA LEU A 38 -9.58 -0.12 -0.20
C LEU A 38 -9.74 -0.52 -1.66
N LYS A 39 -10.95 -0.38 -2.20
CA LYS A 39 -11.17 -0.70 -3.61
C LYS A 39 -10.29 0.15 -4.51
N ARG A 40 -10.19 1.43 -4.20
CA ARG A 40 -9.39 2.33 -5.01
C ARG A 40 -7.92 1.99 -4.94
N ILE A 41 -7.44 1.66 -3.75
CA ILE A 41 -6.04 1.29 -3.57
C ILE A 41 -5.72 0.01 -4.34
N TYR A 42 -6.56 -1.02 -4.20
CA TYR A 42 -6.31 -2.30 -4.85
C TYR A 42 -6.37 -2.20 -6.37
N ASN A 43 -7.06 -1.20 -6.90
CA ASN A 43 -7.14 -1.02 -8.35
C ASN A 43 -6.11 -0.02 -8.88
N SER A 44 -5.23 0.48 -8.03
CA SER A 44 -4.29 1.53 -8.41
C SER A 44 -3.02 0.94 -9.02
N ALA A 45 -2.33 1.76 -9.82
CA ALA A 45 -1.03 1.40 -10.34
C ALA A 45 0.00 1.30 -9.22
N THR A 46 -0.15 2.13 -8.19
CA THR A 46 0.73 2.07 -7.04
C THR A 46 0.67 0.70 -6.39
N TYR A 47 -0.54 0.15 -6.21
CA TYR A 47 -0.66 -1.17 -5.60
C TYR A 47 -0.07 -2.27 -6.48
N ARG A 48 -0.24 -2.19 -7.79
CA ARG A 48 0.34 -3.18 -8.70
C ARG A 48 1.85 -3.24 -8.56
N LYS A 49 2.49 -2.09 -8.35
CA LYS A 49 3.92 -2.07 -8.11
C LYS A 49 4.25 -2.54 -6.70
N LEU A 50 3.43 -2.15 -5.73
CA LEU A 50 3.67 -2.50 -4.33
C LEU A 50 3.64 -4.01 -4.12
N GLU A 51 2.78 -4.73 -4.81
CA GLU A 51 2.65 -6.17 -4.63
C GLU A 51 3.77 -6.96 -5.28
N ARG A 52 4.69 -6.30 -5.99
CA ARG A 52 5.84 -6.95 -6.59
C ARG A 52 7.07 -6.65 -5.74
N GLU A 53 7.73 -7.71 -5.31
CA GLU A 53 8.91 -7.56 -4.47
C GLU A 53 10.00 -6.78 -5.19
N ASP A 54 10.18 -7.00 -6.48
CA ASP A 54 11.27 -6.39 -7.24
C ASP A 54 11.08 -4.89 -7.45
N SER A 55 9.89 -4.34 -7.21
CA SER A 55 9.71 -2.90 -7.29
C SER A 55 10.31 -2.18 -6.09
N LYS A 56 10.50 -2.89 -4.98
CA LYS A 56 11.00 -2.38 -3.72
C LYS A 56 10.12 -1.31 -3.08
N LEU A 57 8.91 -1.09 -3.60
CA LEU A 57 7.99 -0.12 -3.00
C LEU A 57 7.56 -0.54 -1.61
N TRP A 58 7.54 -1.85 -1.35
CA TRP A 58 7.13 -2.38 -0.06
C TRP A 58 7.98 -1.86 1.11
N HIS A 59 9.15 -1.30 0.79
CA HIS A 59 10.07 -0.84 1.81
C HIS A 59 9.73 0.59 2.27
N TYR A 60 8.88 1.30 1.56
CA TYR A 60 8.44 2.62 1.97
C TYR A 60 7.32 2.52 3.00
N GLY A 61 7.21 3.52 3.85
CA GLY A 61 6.12 3.59 4.82
C GLY A 61 4.81 3.99 4.16
N PRO A 62 3.71 3.88 4.92
CA PRO A 62 2.37 4.16 4.36
C PRO A 62 2.19 5.59 3.86
N VAL A 63 2.83 6.56 4.52
CA VAL A 63 2.69 7.97 4.10
C VAL A 63 3.29 8.17 2.72
N ALA A 64 4.51 7.65 2.49
CA ALA A 64 5.15 7.78 1.19
C ALA A 64 4.36 7.06 0.11
N LEU A 65 3.84 5.88 0.43
CA LEU A 65 3.02 5.12 -0.53
C LEU A 65 1.73 5.86 -0.84
N TYR A 66 1.14 6.49 0.17
CA TYR A 66 -0.07 7.26 -0.03
C TYR A 66 0.19 8.45 -0.96
N GLU A 67 1.32 9.11 -0.80
CA GLU A 67 1.70 10.22 -1.68
C GLU A 67 1.85 9.75 -3.11
N MET A 68 2.43 8.58 -3.31
CA MET A 68 2.54 8.01 -4.66
C MET A 68 1.17 7.73 -5.25
N LEU A 69 0.25 7.24 -4.43
CA LEU A 69 -1.12 6.99 -4.85
C LEU A 69 -1.78 8.30 -5.31
N LEU A 70 -1.60 9.38 -4.56
CA LEU A 70 -2.20 10.66 -4.91
C LEU A 70 -1.67 11.18 -6.23
N GLU A 71 -0.42 10.91 -6.55
CA GLU A 71 0.17 11.39 -7.79
C GLU A 71 -0.44 10.76 -9.03
N GLU A 72 -1.03 9.59 -8.90
CA GLU A 72 -1.62 8.94 -10.06
C GLU A 72 -3.10 9.27 -10.24
N LEU A 73 -3.69 10.02 -9.35
CA LEU A 73 -5.13 10.36 -9.43
C LEU A 73 -5.44 11.46 -10.45
#